data_c8b48dddede0d4c1adb7bdddda8d4045
#
_entry.id   c8b48dddede0d4c1adb7bdddda8d4045
#
_cell.length_a   1.000
_cell.length_b   1.000
_cell.length_c   1.000
_cell.angle_alpha   90.00
_cell.angle_beta   90.00
_cell.angle_gamma   90.00
#
_symmetry.space_group_name_H-M   'P 1'
#
loop_
_entity.id
_entity.type
_entity.pdbx_description
1 polymer ?
#
loop_
_entity_poly.entity_id
_entity_poly.type
_entity_poly.pdbx_seq_one_letter_code
_entity_poly.pdbx_strand_id
1 'polypeptide(L)'
;MCTFDYPEHYNYLTKDQQESVLSWFNTTKDIERSIISTSVKSKSERELKAFSESRERYETQLRGAQSILRSMGIFIEYNWPGHEHEYFLATAADAERYRKEHE
;
A
#
# COMPACT_ATOMS: atom_id res chain seq x y z
N MET A 1 13.03 6.83 16.71
CA MET A 1 12.12 7.97 16.80
C MET A 1 11.32 8.09 15.51
N CYS A 2 10.03 8.17 15.62
CA CYS A 2 9.18 8.38 14.45
C CYS A 2 9.35 9.82 13.96
N THR A 3 9.74 9.98 12.70
CA THR A 3 9.96 11.30 12.10
C THR A 3 8.73 11.80 11.36
N PHE A 4 7.65 11.01 11.35
CA PHE A 4 6.44 11.39 10.64
C PHE A 4 5.39 11.88 11.63
N ASP A 5 4.98 13.12 11.45
CA ASP A 5 3.79 13.65 12.10
C ASP A 5 2.61 13.37 11.16
N TYR A 6 1.76 12.44 11.55
CA TYR A 6 0.54 12.18 10.81
C TYR A 6 -0.46 13.28 11.16
N PRO A 7 -0.78 14.17 10.24
CA PRO A 7 -1.70 15.26 10.54
C PRO A 7 -3.10 14.71 10.81
N GLU A 8 -3.84 15.40 11.68
CA GLU A 8 -5.22 15.02 11.98
C GLU A 8 -6.16 15.22 10.80
N HIS A 9 -5.78 16.12 9.90
CA HIS A 9 -6.60 16.47 8.75
C HIS A 9 -5.81 16.32 7.47
N TYR A 10 -6.18 15.34 6.66
CA TYR A 10 -5.61 15.10 5.34
C TYR A 10 -6.53 15.66 4.27
N ASN A 11 -6.90 16.93 4.40
CA ASN A 11 -7.99 17.45 3.59
C ASN A 11 -7.56 18.09 2.28
N TYR A 12 -6.50 17.58 1.70
CA TYR A 12 -6.11 17.96 0.35
C TYR A 12 -6.90 17.21 -0.71
N LEU A 13 -7.56 16.12 -0.31
CA LEU A 13 -8.36 15.29 -1.20
C LEU A 13 -9.82 15.34 -0.79
N THR A 14 -10.70 15.42 -1.79
CA THR A 14 -12.13 15.22 -1.55
C THR A 14 -12.38 13.76 -1.18
N LYS A 15 -13.59 13.47 -0.67
CA LYS A 15 -13.97 12.09 -0.35
C LYS A 15 -13.89 11.20 -1.59
N ASP A 16 -14.36 11.68 -2.75
CA ASP A 16 -14.32 10.93 -3.99
C ASP A 16 -12.88 10.68 -4.44
N GLN A 17 -11.99 11.67 -4.29
CA GLN A 17 -10.59 11.51 -4.61
C GLN A 17 -9.91 10.49 -3.70
N GLN A 18 -10.23 10.51 -2.41
CA GLN A 18 -9.71 9.53 -1.45
C GLN A 18 -10.12 8.12 -1.85
N GLU A 19 -11.39 7.92 -2.17
CA GLU A 19 -11.90 6.63 -2.60
C GLU A 19 -11.22 6.14 -3.88
N SER A 20 -11.02 7.03 -4.85
CA SER A 20 -10.34 6.69 -6.10
C SER A 20 -8.89 6.28 -5.87
N VAL A 21 -8.17 7.02 -5.05
CA VAL A 21 -6.76 6.71 -4.73
C VAL A 21 -6.66 5.36 -4.01
N LEU A 22 -7.48 5.15 -2.99
CA LEU A 22 -7.47 3.90 -2.24
C LEU A 22 -7.88 2.71 -3.12
N SER A 23 -8.86 2.90 -3.99
CA SER A 23 -9.28 1.87 -4.94
C SER A 23 -8.13 1.48 -5.86
N TRP A 24 -7.37 2.45 -6.36
CA TRP A 24 -6.20 2.17 -7.19
C TRP A 24 -5.16 1.34 -6.44
N PHE A 25 -4.82 1.74 -5.21
CA PHE A 25 -3.85 1.01 -4.39
C PHE A 25 -4.31 -0.42 -4.13
N ASN A 26 -5.54 -0.58 -3.69
CA ASN A 26 -6.07 -1.90 -3.35
C ASN A 26 -6.20 -2.81 -4.57
N THR A 27 -6.67 -2.27 -5.69
CA THR A 27 -6.78 -3.03 -6.94
C THR A 27 -5.39 -3.45 -7.45
N THR A 28 -4.44 -2.55 -7.42
CA THR A 28 -3.06 -2.85 -7.84
C THR A 28 -2.44 -3.92 -6.96
N LYS A 29 -2.69 -3.85 -5.65
CA LYS A 29 -2.20 -4.89 -4.71
C LYS A 29 -2.85 -6.24 -4.96
N ASP A 30 -4.14 -6.26 -5.29
CA ASP A 30 -4.84 -7.49 -5.62
C ASP A 30 -4.27 -8.15 -6.89
N ILE A 31 -3.91 -7.36 -7.88
CA ILE A 31 -3.24 -7.86 -9.09
C ILE A 31 -1.90 -8.50 -8.72
N GLU A 32 -1.09 -7.82 -7.90
CA GLU A 32 0.19 -8.36 -7.42
C GLU A 32 0.00 -9.68 -6.69
N ARG A 33 -0.98 -9.76 -5.81
CA ARG A 33 -1.28 -10.98 -5.06
C ARG A 33 -1.74 -12.11 -5.98
N SER A 34 -2.51 -11.81 -7.01
CA SER A 34 -2.91 -12.79 -8.01
C SER A 34 -1.71 -13.36 -8.78
N ILE A 35 -0.74 -12.53 -9.09
CA ILE A 35 0.49 -12.97 -9.75
C ILE A 35 1.25 -13.93 -8.85
N ILE A 36 1.39 -13.61 -7.57
CA ILE A 36 2.05 -14.50 -6.59
C ILE A 36 1.32 -15.84 -6.51
N SER A 37 -0.01 -15.81 -6.38
CA SER A 37 -0.82 -17.02 -6.30
C SER A 37 -0.69 -17.91 -7.54
N THR A 38 -0.64 -17.29 -8.71
CA THR A 38 -0.48 -18.01 -9.98
C THR A 38 0.94 -18.59 -10.10
N SER A 39 1.95 -17.84 -9.67
CA SER A 39 3.36 -18.26 -9.80
C SER A 39 3.67 -19.53 -9.00
N VAL A 40 3.02 -19.74 -7.85
CA VAL A 40 3.27 -20.96 -7.05
C VAL A 40 2.80 -22.24 -7.75
N LYS A 41 1.95 -22.12 -8.77
CA LYS A 41 1.47 -23.24 -9.57
C LYS A 41 2.31 -23.49 -10.81
N SER A 42 3.26 -22.62 -11.11
CA SER A 42 4.10 -22.74 -12.29
C SER A 42 5.23 -23.73 -12.06
N LYS A 43 5.54 -24.52 -13.09
CA LYS A 43 6.64 -25.49 -13.09
C LYS A 43 7.79 -25.04 -13.99
N SER A 44 7.64 -23.93 -14.69
CA SER A 44 8.63 -23.42 -15.65
C SER A 44 9.44 -22.29 -15.04
N GLU A 45 10.78 -22.37 -15.13
CA GLU A 45 11.65 -21.28 -14.69
C GLU A 45 11.42 -20.00 -15.47
N ARG A 46 11.09 -20.13 -16.76
CA ARG A 46 10.80 -18.99 -17.62
C ARG A 46 9.54 -18.27 -17.17
N GLU A 47 8.49 -19.02 -16.82
CA GLU A 47 7.26 -18.45 -16.30
C GLU A 47 7.47 -17.80 -14.94
N LEU A 48 8.21 -18.44 -14.04
CA LEU A 48 8.52 -17.91 -12.72
C LEU A 48 9.28 -16.60 -12.83
N LYS A 49 10.22 -16.49 -13.76
CA LYS A 49 10.94 -15.25 -14.00
C LYS A 49 10.02 -14.15 -14.49
N ALA A 50 9.12 -14.47 -15.42
CA ALA A 50 8.16 -13.51 -15.94
C ALA A 50 7.21 -13.01 -14.84
N PHE A 51 6.72 -13.91 -13.98
CA PHE A 51 5.89 -13.55 -12.85
C PHE A 51 6.63 -12.66 -11.85
N SER A 52 7.88 -12.98 -11.55
CA SER A 52 8.72 -12.20 -10.64
C SER A 52 8.93 -10.78 -11.16
N GLU A 53 9.19 -10.62 -12.45
CA GLU A 53 9.36 -9.30 -13.08
C GLU A 53 8.07 -8.49 -13.04
N SER A 54 6.92 -9.13 -13.30
CA SER A 54 5.62 -8.48 -13.24
C SER A 54 5.30 -8.02 -11.82
N ARG A 55 5.52 -8.88 -10.84
CA ARG A 55 5.31 -8.56 -9.43
C ARG A 55 6.14 -7.37 -8.99
N GLU A 56 7.42 -7.37 -9.35
CA GLU A 56 8.35 -6.30 -9.01
C GLU A 56 7.90 -4.97 -9.61
N ARG A 57 7.35 -4.99 -10.83
CA ARG A 57 6.83 -3.80 -11.49
C ARG A 57 5.66 -3.20 -10.70
N TYR A 58 4.70 -4.01 -10.28
CA TYR A 58 3.57 -3.52 -9.49
C TYR A 58 4.00 -3.03 -8.12
N GLU A 59 4.92 -3.72 -7.47
CA GLU A 59 5.47 -3.29 -6.19
C GLU A 59 6.16 -1.94 -6.30
N THR A 60 6.94 -1.74 -7.35
CA THR A 60 7.61 -0.47 -7.63
C THR A 60 6.60 0.66 -7.84
N GLN A 61 5.52 0.41 -8.58
CA GLN A 61 4.45 1.39 -8.78
C GLN A 61 3.80 1.78 -7.45
N LEU A 62 3.48 0.81 -6.61
CA LEU A 62 2.87 1.06 -5.30
C LEU A 62 3.76 1.91 -4.41
N ARG A 63 5.04 1.57 -4.32
CA ARG A 63 6.02 2.33 -3.52
C ARG A 63 6.22 3.74 -4.05
N GLY A 64 6.30 3.89 -5.37
CA GLY A 64 6.44 5.19 -6.00
C GLY A 64 5.25 6.10 -5.71
N ALA A 65 4.05 5.57 -5.84
CA ALA A 65 2.83 6.32 -5.55
C ALA A 65 2.76 6.71 -4.07
N GLN A 66 3.10 5.81 -3.15
CA GLN A 66 3.15 6.11 -1.72
C GLN A 66 4.14 7.24 -1.42
N SER A 67 5.31 7.19 -2.05
CA SER A 67 6.35 8.18 -1.84
C SER A 67 5.91 9.57 -2.30
N ILE A 68 5.30 9.65 -3.47
CA ILE A 68 4.80 10.92 -4.02
C ILE A 68 3.72 11.49 -3.11
N LEU A 69 2.75 10.69 -2.71
CA LEU A 69 1.67 11.13 -1.84
C LEU A 69 2.18 11.56 -0.47
N ARG A 70 3.15 10.82 0.07
CA ARG A 70 3.76 11.17 1.35
C ARG A 70 4.45 12.53 1.29
N SER A 71 5.10 12.85 0.18
CA SER A 71 5.72 14.16 0.00
C SER A 71 4.70 15.29 -0.04
N MET A 72 3.45 14.97 -0.35
CA MET A 72 2.32 15.91 -0.36
C MET A 72 1.56 15.92 0.96
N GLY A 73 2.02 15.20 1.97
CA GLY A 73 1.35 15.11 3.27
C GLY A 73 0.19 14.11 3.32
N ILE A 74 0.10 13.22 2.34
CA ILE A 74 -0.94 12.19 2.26
C ILE A 74 -0.30 10.84 2.54
N PHE A 75 -0.71 10.19 3.63
CA PHE A 75 -0.09 8.95 4.09
C PHE A 75 -1.02 7.78 3.82
N ILE A 76 -0.71 7.00 2.78
CA ILE A 76 -1.40 5.77 2.44
C ILE A 76 -0.53 4.61 2.93
N GLU A 77 -1.04 3.87 3.90
CA GLU A 77 -0.32 2.76 4.51
C GLU A 77 -1.02 1.43 4.24
N TYR A 78 -0.33 0.33 4.49
CA TYR A 78 -0.85 -1.01 4.20
C TYR A 78 -0.68 -1.94 5.39
N ASN A 79 -1.72 -2.70 5.69
CA ASN A 79 -1.67 -3.82 6.64
C ASN A 79 -1.25 -3.40 8.06
N TRP A 80 -1.87 -2.33 8.55
CA TRP A 80 -1.71 -1.89 9.93
C TRP A 80 -2.84 -2.45 10.81
N PRO A 81 -2.68 -2.42 12.15
CA PRO A 81 -3.74 -2.85 13.07
C PRO A 81 -5.06 -2.14 12.80
N GLY A 82 -6.14 -2.91 12.65
CA GLY A 82 -7.45 -2.39 12.28
C GLY A 82 -7.69 -2.26 10.78
N HIS A 83 -6.65 -2.46 9.95
CA HIS A 83 -6.71 -2.34 8.49
C HIS A 83 -5.93 -3.47 7.83
N GLU A 84 -6.19 -4.69 8.23
CA GLU A 84 -5.46 -5.87 7.77
C GLU A 84 -5.68 -6.11 6.28
N HIS A 85 -4.58 -6.31 5.56
CA HIS A 85 -4.57 -6.64 4.14
C HIS A 85 -5.21 -5.60 3.22
N GLU A 86 -5.25 -4.33 3.66
CA GLU A 86 -5.78 -3.25 2.83
C GLU A 86 -4.93 -1.99 2.94
N TYR A 87 -5.01 -1.16 1.90
CA TYR A 87 -4.49 0.20 1.95
C TYR A 87 -5.54 1.12 2.56
N PHE A 88 -5.09 2.07 3.34
CA PHE A 88 -5.97 3.01 4.02
C PHE A 88 -5.27 4.35 4.18
N LEU A 89 -6.05 5.40 4.40
CA LEU A 89 -5.51 6.72 4.68
C LEU A 89 -5.19 6.82 6.17
N ALA A 90 -3.91 6.80 6.51
CA ALA A 90 -3.47 6.75 7.90
C ALA A 90 -3.65 8.08 8.61
N THR A 91 -4.12 8.02 9.85
CA THR A 91 -4.29 9.17 10.73
C THR A 91 -3.31 9.07 11.91
N ALA A 92 -3.24 10.13 12.71
CA ALA A 92 -2.44 10.13 13.93
C ALA A 92 -2.86 9.00 14.88
N ALA A 93 -4.16 8.71 14.96
CA ALA A 93 -4.67 7.61 15.79
C ALA A 93 -4.19 6.24 15.28
N ASP A 94 -4.16 6.05 13.97
CA ASP A 94 -3.64 4.81 13.36
C ASP A 94 -2.14 4.65 13.66
N ALA A 95 -1.37 5.72 13.55
CA ALA A 95 0.05 5.70 13.82
C ALA A 95 0.34 5.35 15.29
N GLU A 96 -0.45 5.87 16.21
CA GLU A 96 -0.31 5.56 17.62
C GLU A 96 -0.63 4.08 17.90
N ARG A 97 -1.67 3.56 17.28
CA ARG A 97 -2.03 2.14 17.39
C ARG A 97 -0.93 1.25 16.85
N TYR A 98 -0.35 1.59 15.74
CA TYR A 98 0.77 0.87 15.14
C TYR A 98 1.97 0.83 16.07
N ARG A 99 2.32 1.97 16.68
CA ARG A 99 3.44 2.03 17.61
C ARG A 99 3.22 1.13 18.84
N LYS A 100 2.01 1.12 19.40
CA LYS A 100 1.68 0.27 20.55
C LYS A 100 1.82 -1.21 20.23
N GLU A 101 1.41 -1.63 19.03
CA GLU A 101 1.50 -3.02 18.61
C GLU A 101 2.95 -3.47 18.37
N HIS A 102 3.87 -2.54 18.10
CA HIS A 102 5.26 -2.83 17.75
C HIS A 102 6.27 -2.41 18.83
N GLU A 103 5.78 -2.06 19.98
CA GLU A 103 6.63 -1.80 21.13
C GLU A 103 7.16 -3.07 21.76
#